data_1f883c2d77abbbfc322156e5a0e464ba
#
_entry.id   1f883c2d77abbbfc322156e5a0e464ba
#
_cell.length_a   1.000
_cell.length_b   1.000
_cell.length_c   1.000
_cell.angle_alpha   90.00
_cell.angle_beta   90.00
_cell.angle_gamma   90.00
#
_symmetry.space_group_name_H-M   'P 1'
#
loop_
_entity.id
_entity.type
_entity.pdbx_description
1 polymer ?
#
loop_
_entity_poly.entity_id
_entity_poly.type
_entity_poly.pdbx_seq_one_letter_code
_entity_poly.pdbx_strand_id
1 'polypeptide(L)'
;MFNTFKKTHNPAGEEMAFDSLMVFTGNANPEMAHRVAKHLDNNLGNASVKKFSDGEIAIELLENVRGRDVFILQSTCAPTNDNLMEILTMADALKRASAGRITAAIPYFGYARQDRRPRSARVPISAKLVANMLEAAGIDRVLTVDLHADQIQGFFNVPVDNIYATPILTHDIMQQRIDNLMVVSPDIGGVVRARAVAKMLNVDLAIIDKRRPKANVAEVMNIIGDVSGKTCLMV
;
A
#
# COMPACT_ATOMS: atom_id res chain seq x y z
N MET A 1 18.36 0.60 -14.54
CA MET A 1 18.77 1.94 -15.06
C MET A 1 17.61 2.88 -14.73
N PHE A 2 17.65 3.50 -13.55
CA PHE A 2 16.60 4.43 -13.13
C PHE A 2 16.87 5.77 -13.78
N ASN A 3 15.94 6.21 -14.64
CA ASN A 3 16.00 7.53 -15.26
C ASN A 3 15.79 8.57 -14.15
N THR A 4 16.82 9.33 -13.86
CA THR A 4 16.73 10.55 -13.07
C THR A 4 15.81 11.51 -13.81
N PHE A 5 14.63 11.79 -13.23
CA PHE A 5 13.74 12.85 -13.72
C PHE A 5 14.46 14.20 -13.56
N LYS A 6 15.08 14.67 -14.63
CA LYS A 6 15.63 16.02 -14.68
C LYS A 6 14.48 17.01 -14.75
N LYS A 7 14.45 18.00 -13.86
CA LYS A 7 13.60 19.18 -14.00
C LYS A 7 13.91 19.82 -15.36
N THR A 8 13.01 19.69 -16.32
CA THR A 8 13.09 20.40 -17.60
C THR A 8 12.32 21.71 -17.43
N HIS A 9 13.04 22.83 -17.40
CA HIS A 9 12.42 24.14 -17.48
C HIS A 9 11.75 24.30 -18.85
N ASN A 10 10.45 24.56 -18.85
CA ASN A 10 9.71 24.96 -20.05
C ASN A 10 9.87 26.49 -20.22
N PRO A 11 10.37 26.98 -21.36
CA PRO A 11 10.57 28.41 -21.59
C PRO A 11 9.29 29.25 -21.64
N ALA A 12 8.10 28.65 -21.60
CA ALA A 12 6.80 29.33 -21.62
C ALA A 12 6.24 29.71 -20.24
N GLY A 13 6.96 29.48 -19.13
CA GLY A 13 6.50 29.87 -17.79
C GLY A 13 5.26 29.09 -17.26
N GLU A 14 4.82 28.02 -17.93
CA GLU A 14 3.82 27.11 -17.40
C GLU A 14 4.43 26.27 -16.29
N GLU A 15 3.90 26.38 -15.07
CA GLU A 15 4.24 25.51 -13.94
C GLU A 15 4.02 24.05 -14.38
N MET A 16 5.10 23.28 -14.44
CA MET A 16 5.00 21.84 -14.73
C MET A 16 4.19 21.18 -13.63
N ALA A 17 3.42 20.15 -13.97
CA ALA A 17 2.53 19.42 -13.04
C ALA A 17 3.24 18.95 -11.75
N PHE A 18 4.57 18.86 -11.75
CA PHE A 18 5.39 18.50 -10.59
C PHE A 18 5.66 19.66 -9.61
N ASP A 19 5.58 20.92 -10.06
CA ASP A 19 5.76 22.09 -9.17
C ASP A 19 4.54 22.32 -8.26
N SER A 20 3.41 21.68 -8.57
CA SER A 20 2.19 21.72 -7.77
C SER A 20 2.05 20.54 -6.79
N LEU A 21 2.96 19.54 -6.84
CA LEU A 21 2.91 18.34 -6.00
C LEU A 21 3.28 18.65 -4.55
N MET A 22 2.41 18.25 -3.63
CA MET A 22 2.68 18.27 -2.20
C MET A 22 2.49 16.88 -1.59
N VAL A 23 3.36 16.49 -0.67
CA VAL A 23 3.28 15.19 0.02
C VAL A 23 3.13 15.44 1.52
N PHE A 24 2.03 15.03 2.09
CA PHE A 24 1.79 15.02 3.53
C PHE A 24 1.88 13.61 4.08
N THR A 25 2.14 13.46 5.37
CA THR A 25 2.16 12.18 6.05
C THR A 25 1.49 12.26 7.42
N GLY A 26 0.93 11.15 7.86
CA GLY A 26 0.58 10.95 9.26
C GLY A 26 1.70 10.26 10.04
N ASN A 27 1.36 9.59 11.12
CA ASN A 27 2.30 9.03 12.09
C ASN A 27 2.69 7.56 11.84
N ALA A 28 2.12 6.88 10.83
CA ALA A 28 2.37 5.44 10.63
C ALA A 28 3.84 5.14 10.28
N ASN A 29 4.45 5.95 9.40
CA ASN A 29 5.85 5.78 9.02
C ASN A 29 6.45 7.10 8.48
N PRO A 30 6.76 8.08 9.33
CA PRO A 30 7.35 9.35 8.92
C PRO A 30 8.71 9.19 8.22
N GLU A 31 9.52 8.22 8.61
CA GLU A 31 10.82 7.95 7.98
C GLU A 31 10.65 7.59 6.50
N MET A 32 9.73 6.67 6.18
CA MET A 32 9.43 6.32 4.79
C MET A 32 8.95 7.55 4.01
N ALA A 33 8.09 8.36 4.60
CA ALA A 33 7.58 9.56 3.95
C ALA A 33 8.70 10.56 3.62
N HIS A 34 9.63 10.80 4.54
CA HIS A 34 10.81 11.63 4.29
C HIS A 34 11.69 11.06 3.16
N ARG A 35 11.90 9.74 3.14
CA ARG A 35 12.68 9.10 2.07
C ARG A 35 12.00 9.23 0.71
N VAL A 36 10.69 9.09 0.65
CA VAL A 36 9.90 9.27 -0.59
C VAL A 36 9.97 10.72 -1.05
N ALA A 37 9.73 11.69 -0.17
CA ALA A 37 9.81 13.11 -0.51
C ALA A 37 11.21 13.47 -1.04
N LYS A 38 12.27 13.02 -0.36
CA LYS A 38 13.65 13.20 -0.82
C LYS A 38 13.91 12.58 -2.20
N HIS A 39 13.35 11.39 -2.47
CA HIS A 39 13.48 10.73 -3.78
C HIS A 39 12.77 11.51 -4.90
N LEU A 40 11.70 12.21 -4.56
CA LEU A 40 10.95 13.09 -5.47
C LEU A 40 11.57 14.50 -5.61
N ASP A 41 12.74 14.74 -4.99
CA ASP A 41 13.37 16.07 -4.89
C ASP A 41 12.38 17.11 -4.33
N ASN A 42 11.61 16.72 -3.31
CA ASN A 42 10.58 17.51 -2.68
C ASN A 42 10.71 17.46 -1.15
N ASN A 43 10.01 18.37 -0.46
CA ASN A 43 9.87 18.34 1.00
C ASN A 43 8.50 17.81 1.39
N LEU A 44 8.38 17.28 2.62
CA LEU A 44 7.07 17.00 3.17
C LEU A 44 6.33 18.30 3.47
N GLY A 45 5.03 18.30 3.17
CA GLY A 45 4.12 19.35 3.55
C GLY A 45 4.06 19.51 5.07
N ASN A 46 3.96 20.74 5.53
CA ASN A 46 3.95 21.06 6.94
C ASN A 46 2.53 20.91 7.53
N ALA A 47 2.35 19.90 8.36
CA ALA A 47 1.09 19.63 9.07
C ALA A 47 1.36 19.18 10.51
N SER A 48 0.48 19.54 11.42
CA SER A 48 0.44 19.00 12.78
C SER A 48 -0.52 17.83 12.82
N VAL A 49 -0.03 16.65 13.17
CA VAL A 49 -0.80 15.41 13.33
C VAL A 49 -0.65 14.94 14.77
N LYS A 50 -1.66 15.17 15.59
CA LYS A 50 -1.64 14.93 17.03
C LYS A 50 -2.90 14.21 17.50
N LYS A 51 -2.95 13.93 18.79
CA LYS A 51 -4.17 13.48 19.48
C LYS A 51 -4.54 14.48 20.55
N PHE A 52 -5.84 14.67 20.74
CA PHE A 52 -6.36 15.29 21.95
C PHE A 52 -6.15 14.36 23.15
N SER A 53 -6.38 14.89 24.37
CA SER A 53 -6.20 14.13 25.62
C SER A 53 -7.11 12.90 25.76
N ASP A 54 -8.22 12.88 25.05
CA ASP A 54 -9.19 11.78 24.96
C ASP A 54 -8.86 10.76 23.85
N GLY A 55 -7.82 11.04 23.03
CA GLY A 55 -7.36 10.15 21.98
C GLY A 55 -7.90 10.45 20.59
N GLU A 56 -8.78 11.44 20.43
CA GLU A 56 -9.23 11.87 19.09
C GLU A 56 -8.09 12.46 18.25
N ILE A 57 -8.12 12.21 16.95
CA ILE A 57 -7.12 12.72 16.00
C ILE A 57 -7.35 14.21 15.74
N ALA A 58 -6.29 14.99 15.88
CA ALA A 58 -6.24 16.41 15.58
C ALA A 58 -5.28 16.69 14.44
N ILE A 59 -5.79 17.30 13.36
CA ILE A 59 -5.00 17.68 12.17
C ILE A 59 -5.06 19.19 11.98
N GLU A 60 -3.90 19.78 11.69
CA GLU A 60 -3.77 21.18 11.28
C GLU A 60 -2.79 21.27 10.10
N LEU A 61 -3.25 21.80 8.97
CA LEU A 61 -2.40 22.10 7.82
C LEU A 61 -1.75 23.46 8.04
N LEU A 62 -0.43 23.53 7.95
CA LEU A 62 0.37 24.73 8.22
C LEU A 62 0.88 25.38 6.92
N GLU A 63 0.40 24.91 5.77
CA GLU A 63 0.76 25.42 4.45
C GLU A 63 -0.47 25.64 3.57
N ASN A 64 -0.33 26.48 2.56
CA ASN A 64 -1.38 26.72 1.58
C ASN A 64 -1.41 25.60 0.54
N VAL A 65 -2.51 24.85 0.51
CA VAL A 65 -2.74 23.70 -0.40
C VAL A 65 -3.74 24.00 -1.51
N ARG A 66 -4.23 25.24 -1.62
CA ARG A 66 -5.25 25.60 -2.60
C ARG A 66 -4.80 25.31 -4.03
N GLY A 67 -5.61 24.52 -4.75
CA GLY A 67 -5.36 24.12 -6.13
C GLY A 67 -4.20 23.15 -6.33
N ARG A 68 -3.52 22.70 -5.25
CA ARG A 68 -2.37 21.79 -5.33
C ARG A 68 -2.81 20.35 -5.56
N ASP A 69 -1.91 19.57 -6.18
CA ASP A 69 -2.01 18.11 -6.26
C ASP A 69 -1.37 17.49 -5.02
N VAL A 70 -2.20 16.98 -4.11
CA VAL A 70 -1.76 16.56 -2.77
C VAL A 70 -1.79 15.06 -2.63
N PHE A 71 -0.70 14.50 -2.11
CA PHE A 71 -0.59 13.10 -1.72
C PHE A 71 -0.55 12.99 -0.19
N ILE A 72 -1.39 12.11 0.36
CA ILE A 72 -1.33 11.67 1.77
C ILE A 72 -0.61 10.33 1.77
N LEU A 73 0.66 10.29 2.19
CA LEU A 73 1.43 9.05 2.27
C LEU A 73 1.32 8.48 3.68
N GLN A 74 0.48 7.47 3.86
CA GLN A 74 0.19 6.88 5.16
C GLN A 74 -0.26 5.42 5.03
N SER A 75 0.46 4.48 5.62
CA SER A 75 -0.01 3.10 5.77
C SER A 75 -1.12 3.00 6.82
N THR A 76 -2.10 2.12 6.60
CA THR A 76 -3.13 1.81 7.60
C THR A 76 -2.85 0.49 8.33
N CYS A 77 -1.55 0.23 8.63
CA CYS A 77 -1.10 -0.83 9.53
C CYS A 77 -1.42 -0.49 11.00
N ALA A 78 -1.03 -1.34 11.92
CA ALA A 78 -1.25 -1.08 13.35
C ALA A 78 -0.48 0.19 13.83
N PRO A 79 -1.12 1.04 14.63
CA PRO A 79 -2.50 1.02 15.12
C PRO A 79 -3.51 1.42 14.02
N THR A 80 -4.23 0.43 13.49
CA THR A 80 -4.98 0.55 12.24
C THR A 80 -6.06 1.62 12.26
N ASN A 81 -6.79 1.74 13.37
CA ASN A 81 -7.88 2.70 13.51
C ASN A 81 -7.36 4.14 13.53
N ASP A 82 -6.29 4.38 14.27
CA ASP A 82 -5.67 5.71 14.37
C ASP A 82 -5.12 6.14 13.01
N ASN A 83 -4.34 5.27 12.37
CA ASN A 83 -3.74 5.55 11.07
C ASN A 83 -4.79 5.78 9.97
N LEU A 84 -5.92 5.06 10.02
CA LEU A 84 -7.03 5.29 9.10
C LEU A 84 -7.70 6.63 9.39
N MET A 85 -7.97 6.96 10.66
CA MET A 85 -8.57 8.24 11.04
C MET A 85 -7.67 9.43 10.69
N GLU A 86 -6.34 9.28 10.79
CA GLU A 86 -5.40 10.32 10.34
C GLU A 86 -5.57 10.61 8.85
N ILE A 87 -5.71 9.59 7.99
CA ILE A 87 -5.96 9.80 6.55
C ILE A 87 -7.29 10.53 6.34
N LEU A 88 -8.37 10.06 6.99
CA LEU A 88 -9.72 10.60 6.78
C LEU A 88 -9.80 12.07 7.21
N THR A 89 -9.27 12.39 8.39
CA THR A 89 -9.29 13.77 8.91
C THR A 89 -8.36 14.69 8.12
N MET A 90 -7.21 14.19 7.66
CA MET A 90 -6.31 14.96 6.79
C MET A 90 -6.95 15.22 5.43
N ALA A 91 -7.63 14.24 4.83
CA ALA A 91 -8.34 14.39 3.57
C ALA A 91 -9.45 15.45 3.67
N ASP A 92 -10.25 15.43 4.74
CA ASP A 92 -11.27 16.45 4.98
C ASP A 92 -10.67 17.86 5.15
N ALA A 93 -9.55 17.98 5.89
CA ALA A 93 -8.84 19.24 6.05
C ALA A 93 -8.33 19.79 4.71
N LEU A 94 -7.72 18.94 3.87
CA LEU A 94 -7.23 19.29 2.53
C LEU A 94 -8.38 19.70 1.61
N LYS A 95 -9.49 18.98 1.62
CA LYS A 95 -10.69 19.30 0.85
C LYS A 95 -11.25 20.65 1.25
N ARG A 96 -11.38 20.94 2.56
CA ARG A 96 -11.83 22.24 3.09
C ARG A 96 -10.87 23.38 2.77
N ALA A 97 -9.57 23.08 2.66
CA ALA A 97 -8.54 24.05 2.25
C ALA A 97 -8.47 24.21 0.72
N SER A 98 -9.38 23.61 -0.04
CA SER A 98 -9.48 23.68 -1.51
C SER A 98 -8.28 23.10 -2.25
N ALA A 99 -7.70 21.98 -1.77
CA ALA A 99 -6.76 21.20 -2.57
C ALA A 99 -7.38 20.85 -3.93
N GLY A 100 -6.59 20.84 -4.99
CA GLY A 100 -7.07 20.59 -6.35
C GLY A 100 -7.37 19.12 -6.61
N ARG A 101 -6.55 18.23 -6.07
CA ARG A 101 -6.71 16.76 -6.09
C ARG A 101 -6.08 16.18 -4.85
N ILE A 102 -6.70 15.14 -4.28
CA ILE A 102 -6.22 14.46 -3.08
C ILE A 102 -6.03 12.97 -3.39
N THR A 103 -4.78 12.51 -3.38
CA THR A 103 -4.43 11.10 -3.58
C THR A 103 -4.02 10.47 -2.25
N ALA A 104 -4.69 9.39 -1.84
CA ALA A 104 -4.25 8.58 -0.72
C ALA A 104 -3.23 7.54 -1.19
N ALA A 105 -1.95 7.73 -0.84
CA ALA A 105 -0.89 6.75 -1.04
C ALA A 105 -0.78 5.88 0.20
N ILE A 106 -1.33 4.67 0.14
CA ILE A 106 -1.48 3.74 1.27
C ILE A 106 -0.64 2.49 1.00
N PRO A 107 0.65 2.45 1.37
CA PRO A 107 1.52 1.30 1.13
C PRO A 107 1.00 0.00 1.72
N TYR A 108 0.38 0.04 2.89
CA TYR A 108 -0.34 -1.09 3.45
C TYR A 108 -1.81 -0.72 3.66
N PHE A 109 -2.71 -1.35 2.90
CA PHE A 109 -4.15 -1.12 2.98
C PHE A 109 -4.77 -2.03 4.05
N GLY A 110 -5.06 -1.47 5.20
CA GLY A 110 -5.70 -2.16 6.32
C GLY A 110 -7.16 -2.54 6.02
N TYR A 111 -7.73 -3.44 6.85
CA TYR A 111 -9.09 -3.98 6.68
C TYR A 111 -9.35 -4.76 5.38
N ALA A 112 -8.33 -4.97 4.53
CA ALA A 112 -8.45 -5.63 3.24
C ALA A 112 -8.81 -7.13 3.33
N ARG A 113 -8.55 -7.79 4.47
CA ARG A 113 -8.77 -9.24 4.65
C ARG A 113 -10.25 -9.64 4.60
N GLN A 114 -11.18 -8.71 4.84
CA GLN A 114 -12.61 -8.93 4.72
C GLN A 114 -13.11 -8.27 3.42
N ASP A 115 -12.77 -8.88 2.29
CA ASP A 115 -13.11 -8.46 0.93
C ASP A 115 -14.38 -9.11 0.40
N ARG A 116 -14.89 -10.13 1.09
CA ARG A 116 -16.09 -10.90 0.72
C ARG A 116 -16.79 -11.48 1.94
N ARG A 117 -18.06 -11.82 1.77
CA ARG A 117 -18.86 -12.53 2.77
C ARG A 117 -18.92 -14.02 2.44
N PRO A 118 -18.39 -14.93 3.28
CA PRO A 118 -18.61 -16.36 3.15
C PRO A 118 -20.11 -16.70 3.23
N ARG A 119 -20.55 -17.77 2.55
CA ARG A 119 -21.99 -18.12 2.42
C ARG A 119 -22.70 -18.30 3.77
N SER A 120 -22.02 -18.84 4.78
CA SER A 120 -22.59 -19.15 6.10
C SER A 120 -22.37 -18.05 7.15
N ALA A 121 -21.66 -16.97 6.82
CA ALA A 121 -21.24 -15.98 7.81
C ALA A 121 -22.01 -14.66 7.67
N ARG A 122 -22.34 -14.05 8.85
CA ARG A 122 -22.88 -12.70 8.94
C ARG A 122 -21.77 -11.76 9.37
N VAL A 123 -20.88 -11.43 8.43
CA VAL A 123 -19.70 -10.59 8.65
C VAL A 123 -19.74 -9.35 7.74
N PRO A 124 -19.05 -8.27 8.12
CA PRO A 124 -18.93 -7.11 7.24
C PRO A 124 -18.04 -7.41 6.03
N ILE A 125 -18.10 -6.53 5.03
CA ILE A 125 -17.07 -6.40 3.99
C ILE A 125 -16.31 -5.11 4.31
N SER A 126 -15.36 -5.21 5.27
CA SER A 126 -14.68 -4.04 5.80
C SER A 126 -13.80 -3.33 4.75
N ALA A 127 -13.28 -4.05 3.76
CA ALA A 127 -12.57 -3.44 2.65
C ALA A 127 -13.46 -2.45 1.87
N LYS A 128 -14.74 -2.79 1.62
CA LYS A 128 -15.70 -1.87 0.98
C LYS A 128 -16.07 -0.70 1.89
N LEU A 129 -16.24 -0.95 3.20
CA LEU A 129 -16.50 0.12 4.15
C LEU A 129 -15.39 1.16 4.15
N VAL A 130 -14.13 0.74 4.22
CA VAL A 130 -12.96 1.64 4.19
C VAL A 130 -12.89 2.40 2.86
N ALA A 131 -13.15 1.74 1.72
CA ALA A 131 -13.20 2.41 0.42
C ALA A 131 -14.24 3.56 0.43
N ASN A 132 -15.46 3.28 0.91
CA ASN A 132 -16.51 4.31 1.01
C ASN A 132 -16.11 5.47 1.96
N MET A 133 -15.43 5.18 3.08
CA MET A 133 -14.99 6.22 4.02
C MET A 133 -13.93 7.14 3.39
N LEU A 134 -12.97 6.58 2.65
CA LEU A 134 -11.94 7.35 1.94
C LEU A 134 -12.57 8.28 0.89
N GLU A 135 -13.48 7.77 0.07
CA GLU A 135 -14.19 8.59 -0.93
C GLU A 135 -15.04 9.68 -0.25
N ALA A 136 -15.77 9.36 0.81
CA ALA A 136 -16.58 10.33 1.54
C ALA A 136 -15.73 11.45 2.16
N ALA A 137 -14.53 11.13 2.64
CA ALA A 137 -13.57 12.10 3.17
C ALA A 137 -13.01 13.04 2.08
N GLY A 138 -13.11 12.68 0.80
CA GLY A 138 -12.68 13.52 -0.32
C GLY A 138 -11.43 13.03 -1.03
N ILE A 139 -11.11 11.74 -0.92
CA ILE A 139 -10.04 11.13 -1.72
C ILE A 139 -10.51 10.99 -3.16
N ASP A 140 -9.72 11.51 -4.10
CA ASP A 140 -9.96 11.48 -5.55
C ASP A 140 -9.26 10.31 -6.25
N ARG A 141 -8.23 9.73 -5.62
CA ARG A 141 -7.44 8.62 -6.15
C ARG A 141 -6.77 7.84 -5.01
N VAL A 142 -6.62 6.55 -5.19
CA VAL A 142 -5.89 5.68 -4.25
C VAL A 142 -4.70 5.06 -4.96
N LEU A 143 -3.53 5.10 -4.32
CA LEU A 143 -2.34 4.36 -4.69
C LEU A 143 -1.99 3.43 -3.55
N THR A 144 -1.82 2.14 -3.83
CA THR A 144 -1.52 1.14 -2.81
C THR A 144 -0.56 0.07 -3.34
N VAL A 145 -0.03 -0.75 -2.45
CA VAL A 145 0.93 -1.81 -2.81
C VAL A 145 0.38 -3.16 -2.37
N ASP A 146 0.37 -4.13 -3.27
CA ASP A 146 0.00 -5.53 -3.02
C ASP A 146 -1.31 -5.68 -2.21
N LEU A 147 -2.42 -5.24 -2.78
CA LEU A 147 -3.75 -5.46 -2.18
C LEU A 147 -3.94 -6.94 -1.81
N HIS A 148 -4.60 -7.18 -0.69
CA HIS A 148 -4.95 -8.54 -0.24
C HIS A 148 -5.66 -9.35 -1.32
N ALA A 149 -6.50 -8.70 -2.12
CA ALA A 149 -7.19 -9.26 -3.27
C ALA A 149 -7.42 -8.17 -4.32
N ASP A 150 -7.12 -8.45 -5.58
CA ASP A 150 -7.15 -7.47 -6.67
C ASP A 150 -8.55 -6.88 -6.91
N GLN A 151 -9.61 -7.64 -6.65
CA GLN A 151 -10.99 -7.19 -6.79
C GLN A 151 -11.36 -6.03 -5.86
N ILE A 152 -10.58 -5.75 -4.81
CA ILE A 152 -10.78 -4.59 -3.92
C ILE A 152 -10.72 -3.28 -4.70
N GLN A 153 -9.96 -3.22 -5.80
CA GLN A 153 -9.93 -2.07 -6.71
C GLN A 153 -11.34 -1.71 -7.20
N GLY A 154 -12.18 -2.72 -7.45
CA GLY A 154 -13.58 -2.53 -7.86
C GLY A 154 -14.53 -2.05 -6.75
N PHE A 155 -14.06 -1.90 -5.51
CA PHE A 155 -14.86 -1.34 -4.42
C PHE A 155 -14.86 0.18 -4.41
N PHE A 156 -13.95 0.79 -5.15
CA PHE A 156 -13.82 2.23 -5.29
C PHE A 156 -14.55 2.74 -6.53
N ASN A 157 -15.11 3.95 -6.44
CA ASN A 157 -15.61 4.70 -7.58
C ASN A 157 -14.57 5.70 -8.13
N VAL A 158 -13.44 5.84 -7.43
CA VAL A 158 -12.28 6.62 -7.85
C VAL A 158 -11.19 5.71 -8.40
N PRO A 159 -10.24 6.21 -9.21
CA PRO A 159 -9.12 5.43 -9.71
C PRO A 159 -8.28 4.82 -8.58
N VAL A 160 -7.86 3.57 -8.78
CA VAL A 160 -6.97 2.83 -7.86
C VAL A 160 -5.77 2.30 -8.62
N ASP A 161 -4.57 2.67 -8.18
CA ASP A 161 -3.32 2.08 -8.64
C ASP A 161 -2.83 1.06 -7.62
N ASN A 162 -2.94 -0.21 -7.94
CA ASN A 162 -2.34 -1.29 -7.16
C ASN A 162 -0.96 -1.60 -7.73
N ILE A 163 0.09 -1.18 -7.04
CA ILE A 163 1.48 -1.43 -7.43
C ILE A 163 1.92 -2.77 -6.84
N TYR A 164 2.62 -3.59 -7.63
CA TYR A 164 3.17 -4.84 -7.16
C TYR A 164 4.63 -4.68 -6.75
N ALA A 165 4.99 -5.09 -5.53
CA ALA A 165 6.36 -5.08 -5.04
C ALA A 165 7.21 -6.21 -5.63
N THR A 166 6.58 -7.23 -6.21
CA THR A 166 7.25 -8.42 -6.77
C THR A 166 8.44 -8.09 -7.66
N PRO A 167 8.39 -7.13 -8.63
CA PRO A 167 9.56 -6.84 -9.48
C PRO A 167 10.77 -6.30 -8.69
N ILE A 168 10.52 -5.49 -7.66
CA ILE A 168 11.58 -4.90 -6.81
C ILE A 168 12.20 -5.99 -5.94
N LEU A 169 11.36 -6.81 -5.29
CA LEU A 169 11.81 -7.89 -4.42
C LEU A 169 12.58 -8.96 -5.18
N THR A 170 12.10 -9.36 -6.38
CA THR A 170 12.80 -10.35 -7.20
C THR A 170 14.14 -9.82 -7.73
N HIS A 171 14.21 -8.53 -8.06
CA HIS A 171 15.49 -7.92 -8.44
C HIS A 171 16.52 -8.00 -7.30
N ASP A 172 16.13 -7.66 -6.08
CA ASP A 172 16.99 -7.75 -4.90
C ASP A 172 17.46 -9.19 -4.63
N ILE A 173 16.53 -10.15 -4.70
CA ILE A 173 16.85 -11.58 -4.53
C ILE A 173 17.85 -12.07 -5.59
N MET A 174 17.70 -11.65 -6.85
CA MET A 174 18.64 -12.00 -7.93
C MET A 174 20.07 -11.49 -7.64
N GLN A 175 20.19 -10.31 -7.02
CA GLN A 175 21.50 -9.76 -6.65
C GLN A 175 22.22 -10.59 -5.59
N GLN A 176 21.49 -11.31 -4.73
CA GLN A 176 22.05 -12.13 -3.67
C GLN A 176 22.67 -13.45 -4.16
N ARG A 177 22.41 -13.86 -5.42
CA ARG A 177 22.96 -15.06 -6.07
C ARG A 177 22.83 -16.32 -5.21
N ILE A 178 21.64 -16.58 -4.69
CA ILE A 178 21.35 -17.71 -3.79
C ILE A 178 21.41 -19.03 -4.57
N ASP A 179 22.26 -19.95 -4.16
CA ASP A 179 22.39 -21.26 -4.75
C ASP A 179 21.19 -22.16 -4.44
N ASN A 180 20.82 -23.01 -5.40
CA ASN A 180 19.71 -23.98 -5.28
C ASN A 180 18.39 -23.37 -4.83
N LEU A 181 18.10 -22.12 -5.24
CA LEU A 181 16.91 -21.39 -4.88
C LEU A 181 15.65 -22.08 -5.41
N MET A 182 14.62 -22.16 -4.57
CA MET A 182 13.27 -22.60 -4.92
C MET A 182 12.26 -21.67 -4.24
N VAL A 183 11.19 -21.33 -4.92
CA VAL A 183 10.08 -20.58 -4.33
C VAL A 183 9.09 -21.54 -3.67
N VAL A 184 8.60 -21.19 -2.49
CA VAL A 184 7.60 -21.98 -1.76
C VAL A 184 6.40 -21.11 -1.44
N SER A 185 5.21 -21.55 -1.88
CA SER A 185 3.96 -20.95 -1.42
C SER A 185 3.57 -21.53 -0.05
N PRO A 186 3.34 -20.70 0.98
CA PRO A 186 3.00 -21.17 2.33
C PRO A 186 1.57 -21.70 2.43
N ASP A 187 0.74 -21.49 1.41
CA ASP A 187 -0.62 -22.04 1.31
C ASP A 187 -1.14 -21.95 -0.15
N ILE A 188 -2.30 -22.59 -0.37
CA ILE A 188 -2.94 -22.62 -1.69
C ILE A 188 -3.34 -21.20 -2.16
N GLY A 189 -3.71 -20.31 -1.25
CA GLY A 189 -4.09 -18.92 -1.56
C GLY A 189 -2.95 -18.06 -2.11
N GLY A 190 -1.70 -18.34 -1.70
CA GLY A 190 -0.49 -17.65 -2.16
C GLY A 190 0.08 -18.15 -3.49
N VAL A 191 -0.42 -19.25 -4.06
CA VAL A 191 0.19 -19.92 -5.22
C VAL A 191 0.34 -19.02 -6.43
N VAL A 192 -0.62 -18.16 -6.72
CA VAL A 192 -0.56 -17.25 -7.88
C VAL A 192 0.62 -16.29 -7.74
N ARG A 193 0.79 -15.70 -6.56
CA ARG A 193 1.92 -14.79 -6.24
C ARG A 193 3.25 -15.53 -6.29
N ALA A 194 3.34 -16.66 -5.58
CA ALA A 194 4.55 -17.48 -5.56
C ALA A 194 4.97 -17.94 -6.97
N ARG A 195 4.01 -18.29 -7.83
CA ARG A 195 4.27 -18.66 -9.23
C ARG A 195 4.83 -17.49 -10.03
N ALA A 196 4.30 -16.28 -9.83
CA ALA A 196 4.82 -15.09 -10.49
C ALA A 196 6.29 -14.83 -10.11
N VAL A 197 6.62 -14.94 -8.81
CA VAL A 197 7.99 -14.81 -8.29
C VAL A 197 8.89 -15.91 -8.86
N ALA A 198 8.48 -17.17 -8.81
CA ALA A 198 9.25 -18.30 -9.33
C ALA A 198 9.56 -18.14 -10.83
N LYS A 199 8.58 -17.67 -11.60
CA LYS A 199 8.75 -17.38 -13.04
C LYS A 199 9.78 -16.26 -13.27
N MET A 200 9.74 -15.18 -12.49
CA MET A 200 10.68 -14.06 -12.62
C MET A 200 12.10 -14.46 -12.22
N LEU A 201 12.25 -15.30 -11.19
CA LEU A 201 13.54 -15.82 -10.75
C LEU A 201 14.05 -17.00 -11.58
N ASN A 202 13.20 -17.56 -12.47
CA ASN A 202 13.47 -18.76 -13.25
C ASN A 202 13.87 -19.97 -12.38
N VAL A 203 13.08 -20.22 -11.31
CA VAL A 203 13.28 -21.33 -10.36
C VAL A 203 12.01 -22.14 -10.19
N ASP A 204 12.14 -23.33 -9.60
CA ASP A 204 11.02 -24.22 -9.30
C ASP A 204 10.11 -23.66 -8.21
N LEU A 205 8.86 -24.17 -8.13
CA LEU A 205 7.85 -23.83 -7.15
C LEU A 205 7.42 -25.08 -6.36
N ALA A 206 7.43 -24.96 -5.04
CA ALA A 206 6.73 -25.91 -4.17
C ALA A 206 5.56 -25.23 -3.44
N ILE A 207 4.59 -26.03 -3.00
CA ILE A 207 3.36 -25.56 -2.36
C ILE A 207 3.15 -26.34 -1.06
N ILE A 208 2.89 -25.61 0.02
CA ILE A 208 2.48 -26.20 1.30
C ILE A 208 0.95 -26.27 1.31
N ASP A 209 0.40 -27.49 1.28
CA ASP A 209 -1.02 -27.72 1.51
C ASP A 209 -1.27 -27.80 3.01
N LYS A 210 -2.05 -26.85 3.55
CA LYS A 210 -2.38 -26.78 4.97
C LYS A 210 -3.87 -26.70 5.21
N ARG A 211 -4.35 -27.40 6.21
CA ARG A 211 -5.70 -27.24 6.75
C ARG A 211 -5.68 -26.32 7.97
N ARG A 212 -6.73 -25.55 8.14
CA ARG A 212 -6.98 -24.74 9.33
C ARG A 212 -8.21 -25.30 10.07
N PRO A 213 -8.04 -26.29 10.98
CA PRO A 213 -9.17 -26.86 11.73
C PRO A 213 -9.81 -25.86 12.69
N LYS A 214 -9.05 -24.85 13.15
CA LYS A 214 -9.51 -23.75 14.00
C LYS A 214 -8.81 -22.44 13.59
N ALA A 215 -9.37 -21.30 14.01
CA ALA A 215 -8.71 -20.00 13.83
C ALA A 215 -7.31 -20.02 14.48
N ASN A 216 -6.30 -19.55 13.74
CA ASN A 216 -4.88 -19.51 14.15
C ASN A 216 -4.18 -20.86 14.37
N VAL A 217 -4.81 -21.99 14.02
CA VAL A 217 -4.18 -23.32 14.03
C VAL A 217 -4.05 -23.80 12.59
N ALA A 218 -2.83 -24.08 12.16
CA ALA A 218 -2.54 -24.63 10.84
C ALA A 218 -1.85 -25.99 10.98
N GLU A 219 -2.36 -27.00 10.26
CA GLU A 219 -1.74 -28.31 10.12
C GLU A 219 -1.26 -28.46 8.68
N VAL A 220 0.04 -28.78 8.52
CA VAL A 220 0.62 -29.10 7.21
C VAL A 220 0.17 -30.51 6.84
N MET A 221 -0.53 -30.64 5.71
CA MET A 221 -0.99 -31.93 5.19
C MET A 221 0.03 -32.55 4.24
N ASN A 222 0.48 -31.75 3.27
CA ASN A 222 1.42 -32.19 2.26
C ASN A 222 2.30 -31.03 1.78
N ILE A 223 3.48 -31.38 1.28
CA ILE A 223 4.32 -30.49 0.50
C ILE A 223 4.29 -31.01 -0.95
N ILE A 224 3.82 -30.19 -1.87
CA ILE A 224 3.78 -30.50 -3.29
C ILE A 224 5.04 -29.92 -3.93
N GLY A 225 5.91 -30.77 -4.44
CA GLY A 225 7.24 -30.43 -4.95
C GLY A 225 8.35 -31.01 -4.08
N ASP A 226 9.55 -31.19 -4.65
CA ASP A 226 10.72 -31.71 -3.93
C ASP A 226 11.60 -30.53 -3.46
N VAL A 227 11.66 -30.35 -2.16
CA VAL A 227 12.41 -29.28 -1.49
C VAL A 227 13.77 -29.75 -0.95
N SER A 228 14.14 -31.04 -1.18
CA SER A 228 15.36 -31.64 -0.65
C SER A 228 16.59 -30.93 -1.20
N GLY A 229 17.47 -30.44 -0.32
CA GLY A 229 18.69 -29.72 -0.68
C GLY A 229 18.48 -28.35 -1.35
N LYS A 230 17.27 -27.79 -1.27
CA LYS A 230 16.94 -26.48 -1.81
C LYS A 230 17.01 -25.39 -0.75
N THR A 231 17.39 -24.20 -1.17
CA THR A 231 17.19 -22.96 -0.39
C THR A 231 15.80 -22.42 -0.71
N CYS A 232 14.90 -22.44 0.28
CA CYS A 232 13.49 -22.15 0.08
C CYS A 232 13.17 -20.67 0.34
N LEU A 233 12.71 -19.96 -0.67
CA LEU A 233 12.15 -18.62 -0.56
C LEU A 233 10.63 -18.73 -0.36
N MET A 234 10.15 -18.40 0.82
CA MET A 234 8.73 -18.39 1.13
C MET A 234 8.08 -17.05 0.70
N VAL A 235 6.99 -17.12 -0.09
CA VAL A 235 6.30 -15.96 -0.69
C VAL A 235 4.81 -15.97 -0.39
#